data_8606a6ed850b653a083081096809ef46
#
_entry.id   8606a6ed850b653a083081096809ef46
#
_cell.length_a   1.000
_cell.length_b   1.000
_cell.length_c   1.000
_cell.angle_alpha   90.00
_cell.angle_beta   90.00
_cell.angle_gamma   90.00
#
_symmetry.space_group_name_H-M   'P 1'
#
loop_
_entity.id
_entity.type
_entity.pdbx_description
1 polymer ?
#
loop_
_entity_poly.entity_id
_entity_poly.type
_entity_poly.pdbx_seq_one_letter_code
_entity_poly.pdbx_strand_id
1 'polypeptide(L)'
;MISGILASPGIAIGKALLLQEDEIVLNTNTISDDQVEAEVARFFDARNKSAAQLETIKQKALETFGEEKEAIFEGHIMLLEDEELEEEILALIKNDKMTADHAIHSVIEEQACALESLDDEYLKERATDIRDIGSRFVKNALGINIVSLSDINEEVILVAYDLTPSETAQINLDYVLGFACDIGGRTSHTSIMARSLELPAIVGTNDITKKVKNGDMLILDAMNNKIVVNPSEAEVEEAKAVKAAFLAEKEELAKLKDLHAETTDGHRVEVCGNIGTVKDCDGIIRNGGEGVGLYRTEFLFMDRTALPTEEEQYQAYKEVAEAMNGQAVIIRTMDI
;
A
#
# COMPACT_ATOMS: atom_id res chain seq x y z
N MET A 1 -14.73 -10.53 -20.27
CA MET A 1 -14.41 -9.12 -20.01
C MET A 1 -14.79 -8.81 -18.58
N ILE A 2 -13.87 -8.27 -17.79
CA ILE A 2 -14.05 -7.91 -16.38
C ILE A 2 -13.84 -6.40 -16.31
N SER A 3 -14.57 -5.71 -15.45
CA SER A 3 -14.44 -4.28 -15.20
C SER A 3 -14.33 -4.00 -13.72
N GLY A 4 -13.76 -2.86 -13.35
CA GLY A 4 -13.59 -2.44 -11.97
C GLY A 4 -13.49 -0.92 -11.86
N ILE A 5 -12.66 -0.46 -10.95
CA ILE A 5 -12.39 0.95 -10.68
C ILE A 5 -10.93 1.23 -11.07
N LEU A 6 -10.70 2.31 -11.83
CA LEU A 6 -9.35 2.78 -12.12
C LEU A 6 -8.63 3.16 -10.83
N ALA A 7 -7.56 2.44 -10.51
CA ALA A 7 -6.67 2.76 -9.41
C ALA A 7 -5.44 3.55 -9.89
N SER A 8 -4.77 3.06 -10.94
CA SER A 8 -3.61 3.73 -11.55
C SER A 8 -3.64 3.51 -13.07
N PRO A 9 -3.38 4.54 -13.88
CA PRO A 9 -3.50 4.46 -15.34
C PRO A 9 -2.37 3.64 -15.98
N GLY A 10 -2.66 3.08 -17.15
CA GLY A 10 -1.70 2.35 -17.96
C GLY A 10 -2.27 1.05 -18.52
N ILE A 11 -1.43 0.33 -19.26
CA ILE A 11 -1.80 -0.94 -19.90
C ILE A 11 -0.72 -1.97 -19.59
N ALA A 12 -1.13 -3.10 -19.00
CA ALA A 12 -0.28 -4.26 -18.77
C ALA A 12 -0.76 -5.45 -19.61
N ILE A 13 0.20 -6.19 -20.17
CA ILE A 13 -0.06 -7.41 -20.94
C ILE A 13 0.90 -8.47 -20.41
N GLY A 14 0.37 -9.54 -19.84
CA GLY A 14 1.21 -10.56 -19.20
C GLY A 14 0.39 -11.72 -18.68
N LYS A 15 1.08 -12.71 -18.11
CA LYS A 15 0.44 -13.83 -17.44
C LYS A 15 -0.08 -13.43 -16.07
N ALA A 16 -1.21 -13.97 -15.69
CA ALA A 16 -1.74 -13.83 -14.34
C ALA A 16 -0.90 -14.61 -13.33
N LEU A 17 -0.51 -13.97 -12.25
CA LEU A 17 -0.10 -14.62 -11.01
C LEU A 17 -1.23 -14.41 -9.99
N LEU A 18 -1.99 -15.47 -9.74
CA LEU A 18 -3.08 -15.44 -8.79
C LEU A 18 -2.52 -15.64 -7.38
N LEU A 19 -2.63 -14.59 -6.57
CA LEU A 19 -2.35 -14.68 -5.14
C LEU A 19 -3.57 -15.31 -4.47
N GLN A 20 -3.43 -16.57 -4.08
CA GLN A 20 -4.47 -17.24 -3.32
C GLN A 20 -4.32 -16.83 -1.86
N GLU A 21 -5.41 -16.38 -1.26
CA GLU A 21 -5.48 -16.35 0.19
C GLU A 21 -5.41 -17.80 0.67
N ASP A 22 -4.36 -18.12 1.43
CA ASP A 22 -4.34 -19.38 2.14
C ASP A 22 -5.52 -19.40 3.10
N GLU A 23 -6.36 -20.44 2.98
CA GLU A 23 -7.46 -20.64 3.92
C GLU A 23 -6.85 -20.94 5.30
N ILE A 24 -6.82 -19.91 6.15
CA ILE A 24 -6.30 -20.04 7.52
C ILE A 24 -7.31 -20.86 8.33
N VAL A 25 -7.02 -22.15 8.51
CA VAL A 25 -7.82 -23.03 9.36
C VAL A 25 -7.18 -23.04 10.75
N LEU A 26 -7.77 -22.32 11.68
CA LEU A 26 -7.33 -22.26 13.06
C LEU A 26 -7.63 -23.58 13.77
N ASN A 27 -6.71 -24.01 14.63
CA ASN A 27 -6.95 -25.12 15.51
C ASN A 27 -7.66 -24.65 16.79
N THR A 28 -8.96 -24.79 16.83
CA THR A 28 -9.80 -24.36 17.97
C THR A 28 -9.92 -25.39 19.09
N ASN A 29 -9.18 -26.50 19.01
CA ASN A 29 -9.20 -27.50 20.09
C ASN A 29 -8.41 -26.99 21.29
N THR A 30 -8.86 -27.37 22.48
CA THR A 30 -8.10 -27.13 23.71
C THR A 30 -6.92 -28.09 23.82
N ILE A 31 -5.80 -27.57 24.34
CA ILE A 31 -4.58 -28.34 24.56
C ILE A 31 -4.53 -28.91 25.99
N SER A 32 -3.76 -29.97 26.19
CA SER A 32 -3.46 -30.53 27.51
C SER A 32 -2.32 -29.78 28.22
N ASP A 33 -2.22 -29.92 29.53
CA ASP A 33 -1.21 -29.22 30.33
C ASP A 33 0.23 -29.48 29.86
N ASP A 34 0.52 -30.68 29.37
CA ASP A 34 1.84 -31.08 28.86
C ASP A 34 2.15 -30.47 27.49
N GLN A 35 1.16 -29.93 26.77
CA GLN A 35 1.34 -29.27 25.48
C GLN A 35 1.57 -27.77 25.62
N VAL A 36 1.27 -27.15 26.77
CA VAL A 36 1.36 -25.68 26.97
C VAL A 36 2.76 -25.14 26.65
N GLU A 37 3.81 -25.78 27.12
CA GLU A 37 5.20 -25.34 26.86
C GLU A 37 5.55 -25.37 25.38
N ALA A 38 5.04 -26.36 24.64
CA ALA A 38 5.25 -26.49 23.20
C ALA A 38 4.51 -25.35 22.43
N GLU A 39 3.29 -25.01 22.84
CA GLU A 39 2.53 -23.91 22.23
C GLU A 39 3.13 -22.53 22.54
N VAL A 40 3.65 -22.34 23.77
CA VAL A 40 4.40 -21.13 24.12
C VAL A 40 5.67 -21.01 23.26
N ALA A 41 6.40 -22.10 23.05
CA ALA A 41 7.57 -22.11 22.18
C ALA A 41 7.19 -21.80 20.71
N ARG A 42 6.05 -22.35 20.25
CA ARG A 42 5.51 -22.08 18.91
C ARG A 42 5.11 -20.61 18.70
N PHE A 43 4.53 -19.98 19.73
CA PHE A 43 4.27 -18.55 19.74
C PHE A 43 5.54 -17.72 19.55
N PHE A 44 6.58 -17.96 20.35
CA PHE A 44 7.84 -17.22 20.25
C PHE A 44 8.55 -17.45 18.91
N ASP A 45 8.55 -18.68 18.39
CA ASP A 45 9.12 -18.97 17.06
C ASP A 45 8.38 -18.19 15.95
N ALA A 46 7.05 -18.19 15.99
CA ALA A 46 6.23 -17.45 15.04
C ALA A 46 6.45 -15.94 15.13
N ARG A 47 6.55 -15.37 16.35
CA ARG A 47 6.86 -13.96 16.57
C ARG A 47 8.20 -13.57 15.96
N ASN A 48 9.24 -14.33 16.29
CA ASN A 48 10.58 -14.06 15.80
C ASN A 48 10.68 -14.15 14.27
N LYS A 49 9.99 -15.12 13.66
CA LYS A 49 9.91 -15.22 12.19
C LYS A 49 9.17 -14.04 11.57
N SER A 50 8.07 -13.63 12.18
CA SER A 50 7.28 -12.50 11.71
C SER A 50 8.07 -11.18 11.78
N ALA A 51 8.76 -10.94 12.89
CA ALA A 51 9.62 -9.78 13.07
C ALA A 51 10.77 -9.76 12.04
N ALA A 52 11.45 -10.89 11.81
CA ALA A 52 12.51 -10.99 10.81
C ALA A 52 12.00 -10.74 9.38
N GLN A 53 10.81 -11.21 9.04
CA GLN A 53 10.17 -10.95 7.75
C GLN A 53 9.82 -9.46 7.61
N LEU A 54 9.23 -8.84 8.63
CA LEU A 54 8.90 -7.41 8.63
C LEU A 54 10.14 -6.53 8.56
N GLU A 55 11.24 -6.91 9.19
CA GLU A 55 12.51 -6.17 9.06
C GLU A 55 13.01 -6.18 7.60
N THR A 56 12.87 -7.30 6.90
CA THR A 56 13.20 -7.38 5.47
C THR A 56 12.29 -6.47 4.63
N ILE A 57 11.00 -6.44 4.94
CA ILE A 57 10.02 -5.58 4.26
C ILE A 57 10.31 -4.11 4.54
N LYS A 58 10.62 -3.76 5.80
CA LYS A 58 10.99 -2.41 6.23
C LYS A 58 12.16 -1.86 5.42
N GLN A 59 13.23 -2.64 5.27
CA GLN A 59 14.38 -2.23 4.47
C GLN A 59 14.01 -1.99 3.01
N LYS A 60 13.19 -2.85 2.44
CA LYS A 60 12.73 -2.70 1.07
C LYS A 60 11.79 -1.50 0.90
N ALA A 61 10.92 -1.24 1.88
CA ALA A 61 10.08 -0.05 1.89
C ALA A 61 10.89 1.24 1.95
N LEU A 62 11.97 1.26 2.74
CA LEU A 62 12.90 2.39 2.78
C LEU A 62 13.54 2.67 1.40
N GLU A 63 14.02 1.63 0.72
CA GLU A 63 14.64 1.75 -0.60
C GLU A 63 13.66 2.23 -1.68
N THR A 64 12.42 1.76 -1.62
CA THR A 64 11.42 2.00 -2.68
C THR A 64 10.59 3.26 -2.43
N PHE A 65 10.25 3.56 -1.17
CA PHE A 65 9.26 4.58 -0.80
C PHE A 65 9.81 5.63 0.17
N GLY A 66 11.00 5.42 0.75
CA GLY A 66 11.63 6.31 1.72
C GLY A 66 11.16 6.11 3.17
N GLU A 67 11.67 6.96 4.06
CA GLU A 67 11.55 6.85 5.52
C GLU A 67 10.11 6.81 6.05
N GLU A 68 9.19 7.49 5.37
CA GLU A 68 7.78 7.52 5.82
C GLU A 68 7.11 6.15 5.78
N LYS A 69 7.35 5.40 4.71
CA LYS A 69 6.78 4.06 4.58
C LYS A 69 7.55 3.03 5.40
N GLU A 70 8.84 3.24 5.57
CA GLU A 70 9.66 2.46 6.50
C GLU A 70 9.12 2.55 7.93
N ALA A 71 8.75 3.75 8.40
CA ALA A 71 8.22 3.97 9.74
C ALA A 71 6.92 3.18 10.03
N ILE A 72 6.12 2.86 9.02
CA ILE A 72 4.94 2.00 9.17
C ILE A 72 5.36 0.60 9.61
N PHE A 73 6.37 0.02 8.95
CA PHE A 73 6.86 -1.32 9.28
C PHE A 73 7.64 -1.37 10.58
N GLU A 74 8.30 -0.27 10.98
CA GLU A 74 8.84 -0.12 12.34
C GLU A 74 7.72 -0.24 13.38
N GLY A 75 6.60 0.45 13.18
CA GLY A 75 5.42 0.33 14.03
C GLY A 75 4.84 -1.09 14.07
N HIS A 76 4.87 -1.80 12.95
CA HIS A 76 4.44 -3.20 12.89
C HIS A 76 5.33 -4.12 13.73
N ILE A 77 6.65 -3.91 13.70
CA ILE A 77 7.61 -4.68 14.52
C ILE A 77 7.39 -4.36 16.00
N MET A 78 7.24 -3.08 16.35
CA MET A 78 6.97 -2.66 17.73
C MET A 78 5.70 -3.30 18.30
N LEU A 79 4.65 -3.43 17.49
CA LEU A 79 3.41 -4.10 17.92
C LEU A 79 3.63 -5.60 18.18
N LEU A 80 4.40 -6.29 17.32
CA LEU A 80 4.73 -7.71 17.53
C LEU A 80 5.58 -7.96 18.79
N GLU A 81 6.36 -6.96 19.21
CA GLU A 81 7.25 -7.01 20.37
C GLU A 81 6.63 -6.37 21.62
N ASP A 82 5.38 -5.95 21.53
CA ASP A 82 4.67 -5.33 22.64
C ASP A 82 4.44 -6.32 23.79
N GLU A 83 4.82 -5.91 25.00
CA GLU A 83 4.75 -6.77 26.20
C GLU A 83 3.29 -7.07 26.59
N GLU A 84 2.36 -6.14 26.40
CA GLU A 84 0.94 -6.31 26.73
C GLU A 84 0.29 -7.32 25.77
N LEU A 85 0.57 -7.21 24.47
CA LEU A 85 0.14 -8.19 23.46
C LEU A 85 0.68 -9.60 23.78
N GLU A 86 1.97 -9.70 24.15
CA GLU A 86 2.58 -10.98 24.54
C GLU A 86 1.88 -11.57 25.76
N GLU A 87 1.66 -10.79 26.82
CA GLU A 87 1.03 -11.23 28.05
C GLU A 87 -0.40 -11.74 27.81
N GLU A 88 -1.19 -11.03 27.00
CA GLU A 88 -2.57 -11.42 26.65
C GLU A 88 -2.59 -12.75 25.90
N ILE A 89 -1.77 -12.93 24.86
CA ILE A 89 -1.70 -14.18 24.08
C ILE A 89 -1.23 -15.33 24.96
N LEU A 90 -0.17 -15.12 25.76
CA LEU A 90 0.35 -16.15 26.67
C LEU A 90 -0.65 -16.53 27.75
N ALA A 91 -1.51 -15.61 28.21
CA ALA A 91 -2.58 -15.90 29.15
C ALA A 91 -3.60 -16.87 28.53
N LEU A 92 -4.04 -16.65 27.29
CA LEU A 92 -4.94 -17.55 26.58
C LEU A 92 -4.33 -18.96 26.39
N ILE A 93 -3.06 -19.05 26.06
CA ILE A 93 -2.37 -20.33 25.90
C ILE A 93 -2.26 -21.06 27.23
N LYS A 94 -1.85 -20.37 28.31
CA LYS A 94 -1.56 -20.99 29.61
C LYS A 94 -2.84 -21.29 30.42
N ASN A 95 -3.80 -20.35 30.45
CA ASN A 95 -4.97 -20.43 31.30
C ASN A 95 -6.16 -21.09 30.59
N ASP A 96 -6.44 -20.64 29.33
CA ASP A 96 -7.60 -21.11 28.57
C ASP A 96 -7.26 -22.32 27.67
N LYS A 97 -5.99 -22.76 27.70
CA LYS A 97 -5.51 -23.92 26.94
C LYS A 97 -5.78 -23.82 25.44
N MET A 98 -5.62 -22.62 24.89
CA MET A 98 -5.69 -22.39 23.44
C MET A 98 -4.40 -22.80 22.75
N THR A 99 -4.48 -23.19 21.48
CA THR A 99 -3.32 -23.31 20.60
C THR A 99 -2.75 -21.93 20.28
N ALA A 100 -1.48 -21.83 19.94
CA ALA A 100 -0.81 -20.56 19.67
C ALA A 100 -1.49 -19.78 18.53
N ASP A 101 -1.84 -20.44 17.41
CA ASP A 101 -2.53 -19.84 16.29
C ASP A 101 -3.90 -19.26 16.65
N HIS A 102 -4.67 -19.98 17.46
CA HIS A 102 -5.98 -19.52 17.92
C HIS A 102 -5.87 -18.35 18.90
N ALA A 103 -4.94 -18.41 19.86
CA ALA A 103 -4.70 -17.34 20.83
C ALA A 103 -4.25 -16.03 20.13
N ILE A 104 -3.28 -16.12 19.20
CA ILE A 104 -2.82 -14.98 18.40
C ILE A 104 -3.99 -14.37 17.65
N HIS A 105 -4.73 -15.17 16.90
CA HIS A 105 -5.88 -14.67 16.12
C HIS A 105 -6.92 -13.98 17.01
N SER A 106 -7.22 -14.55 18.16
CA SER A 106 -8.24 -14.02 19.07
C SER A 106 -7.88 -12.63 19.58
N VAL A 107 -6.65 -12.44 20.06
CA VAL A 107 -6.20 -11.13 20.59
C VAL A 107 -6.10 -10.10 19.46
N ILE A 108 -5.54 -10.47 18.31
CA ILE A 108 -5.42 -9.57 17.14
C ILE A 108 -6.81 -9.10 16.67
N GLU A 109 -7.78 -10.00 16.53
CA GLU A 109 -9.14 -9.63 16.12
C GLU A 109 -9.86 -8.79 17.18
N GLU A 110 -9.66 -9.05 18.47
CA GLU A 110 -10.21 -8.22 19.53
C GLU A 110 -9.69 -6.78 19.43
N GLN A 111 -8.38 -6.59 19.27
CA GLN A 111 -7.76 -5.27 19.11
C GLN A 111 -8.21 -4.58 17.82
N ALA A 112 -8.24 -5.29 16.69
CA ALA A 112 -8.70 -4.73 15.43
C ALA A 112 -10.17 -4.30 15.49
N CYS A 113 -11.06 -5.13 16.05
CA CYS A 113 -12.48 -4.80 16.24
C CYS A 113 -12.67 -3.62 17.20
N ALA A 114 -11.83 -3.51 18.24
CA ALA A 114 -11.88 -2.37 19.15
C ALA A 114 -11.59 -1.05 18.41
N LEU A 115 -10.58 -1.01 17.54
CA LEU A 115 -10.28 0.17 16.72
C LEU A 115 -11.39 0.48 15.71
N GLU A 116 -11.94 -0.53 15.04
CA GLU A 116 -13.05 -0.35 14.09
C GLU A 116 -14.32 0.20 14.73
N SER A 117 -14.52 -0.07 16.02
CA SER A 117 -15.68 0.43 16.76
C SER A 117 -15.63 1.93 17.06
N LEU A 118 -14.47 2.54 16.92
CA LEU A 118 -14.27 3.97 17.13
C LEU A 118 -14.76 4.77 15.91
N ASP A 119 -15.32 5.95 16.15
CA ASP A 119 -15.79 6.83 15.09
C ASP A 119 -14.65 7.74 14.60
N ASP A 120 -13.58 7.09 14.10
CA ASP A 120 -12.36 7.73 13.64
C ASP A 120 -11.81 6.92 12.46
N GLU A 121 -11.78 7.50 11.27
CA GLU A 121 -11.33 6.83 10.04
C GLU A 121 -9.86 6.44 10.08
N TYR A 122 -9.01 7.23 10.74
CA TYR A 122 -7.59 6.89 10.90
C TYR A 122 -7.40 5.63 11.76
N LEU A 123 -8.15 5.50 12.85
CA LEU A 123 -8.08 4.32 13.71
C LEU A 123 -8.67 3.07 13.03
N LYS A 124 -9.68 3.25 12.17
CA LYS A 124 -10.19 2.14 11.33
C LYS A 124 -9.16 1.64 10.32
N GLU A 125 -8.38 2.55 9.71
CA GLU A 125 -7.27 2.14 8.84
C GLU A 125 -6.22 1.35 9.62
N ARG A 126 -5.93 1.72 10.87
CA ARG A 126 -5.00 0.97 11.74
C ARG A 126 -5.47 -0.44 12.06
N ALA A 127 -6.77 -0.70 12.10
CA ALA A 127 -7.30 -2.06 12.25
C ALA A 127 -6.87 -2.98 11.09
N THR A 128 -6.77 -2.44 9.88
CA THR A 128 -6.26 -3.18 8.71
C THR A 128 -4.78 -3.53 8.88
N ASP A 129 -3.96 -2.61 9.38
CA ASP A 129 -2.55 -2.85 9.67
C ASP A 129 -2.37 -3.96 10.72
N ILE A 130 -3.16 -3.92 11.80
CA ILE A 130 -3.16 -4.94 12.87
C ILE A 130 -3.51 -6.31 12.29
N ARG A 131 -4.50 -6.41 11.41
CA ARG A 131 -4.84 -7.67 10.75
C ARG A 131 -3.78 -8.17 9.79
N ASP A 132 -3.08 -7.29 9.08
CA ASP A 132 -1.94 -7.67 8.22
C ASP A 132 -0.82 -8.32 9.05
N ILE A 133 -0.46 -7.69 10.18
CA ILE A 133 0.51 -8.24 11.12
C ILE A 133 0.02 -9.57 11.70
N GLY A 134 -1.23 -9.62 12.17
CA GLY A 134 -1.86 -10.80 12.74
C GLY A 134 -1.94 -11.97 11.77
N SER A 135 -2.30 -11.73 10.52
CA SER A 135 -2.32 -12.76 9.47
C SER A 135 -0.94 -13.39 9.27
N ARG A 136 0.11 -12.56 9.20
CA ARG A 136 1.50 -13.02 9.12
C ARG A 136 1.90 -13.86 10.33
N PHE A 137 1.54 -13.39 11.52
CA PHE A 137 1.86 -14.06 12.78
C PHE A 137 1.18 -15.44 12.87
N VAL A 138 -0.12 -15.52 12.55
CA VAL A 138 -0.88 -16.77 12.52
C VAL A 138 -0.33 -17.74 11.46
N LYS A 139 -0.03 -17.26 10.25
CA LYS A 139 0.58 -18.09 9.19
C LYS A 139 1.91 -18.70 9.64
N ASN A 140 2.77 -17.92 10.29
CA ASN A 140 4.02 -18.41 10.86
C ASN A 140 3.78 -19.43 11.98
N ALA A 141 2.78 -19.22 12.85
CA ALA A 141 2.40 -20.19 13.90
C ALA A 141 1.87 -21.50 13.31
N LEU A 142 1.17 -21.45 12.20
CA LEU A 142 0.68 -22.63 11.48
C LEU A 142 1.75 -23.29 10.60
N GLY A 143 2.92 -22.66 10.43
CA GLY A 143 3.97 -23.13 9.53
C GLY A 143 3.62 -23.00 8.04
N ILE A 144 2.68 -22.12 7.71
CA ILE A 144 2.30 -21.79 6.33
C ILE A 144 3.43 -20.95 5.72
N ASN A 145 3.85 -21.34 4.52
CA ASN A 145 4.89 -20.59 3.80
C ASN A 145 4.29 -19.30 3.22
N ILE A 146 4.77 -18.16 3.67
CA ILE A 146 4.35 -16.85 3.16
C ILE A 146 5.16 -16.56 1.89
N VAL A 147 4.47 -16.47 0.76
CA VAL A 147 5.10 -16.15 -0.54
C VAL A 147 5.52 -14.68 -0.52
N SER A 148 6.80 -14.42 -0.76
CA SER A 148 7.31 -13.07 -0.93
C SER A 148 7.11 -12.60 -2.37
N LEU A 149 6.44 -11.47 -2.56
CA LEU A 149 6.31 -10.85 -3.88
C LEU A 149 7.65 -10.31 -4.41
N SER A 150 8.68 -10.27 -3.56
CA SER A 150 10.05 -9.95 -3.94
C SER A 150 10.72 -11.02 -4.79
N ASP A 151 10.30 -12.27 -4.64
CA ASP A 151 10.92 -13.42 -5.28
C ASP A 151 10.39 -13.69 -6.70
N ILE A 152 9.43 -12.86 -7.14
CA ILE A 152 8.90 -12.90 -8.50
C ILE A 152 10.04 -12.55 -9.47
N ASN A 153 10.30 -13.47 -10.41
CA ASN A 153 11.39 -13.39 -11.38
C ASN A 153 10.93 -13.58 -12.84
N GLU A 154 9.62 -13.50 -13.09
CA GLU A 154 9.02 -13.50 -14.43
C GLU A 154 7.96 -12.41 -14.53
N GLU A 155 7.77 -11.87 -15.73
CA GLU A 155 6.79 -10.81 -15.98
C GLU A 155 5.37 -11.31 -15.77
N VAL A 156 4.66 -10.71 -14.78
CA VAL A 156 3.31 -11.12 -14.38
C VAL A 156 2.40 -9.92 -14.12
N ILE A 157 1.11 -10.17 -14.20
CA ILE A 157 0.04 -9.32 -13.67
C ILE A 157 -0.48 -9.99 -12.40
N LEU A 158 -0.38 -9.31 -11.26
CA LEU A 158 -0.90 -9.84 -10.01
C LEU A 158 -2.43 -9.80 -10.02
N VAL A 159 -3.04 -10.88 -9.55
CA VAL A 159 -4.48 -10.97 -9.34
C VAL A 159 -4.70 -11.42 -7.91
N ALA A 160 -5.39 -10.60 -7.12
CA ALA A 160 -5.61 -10.86 -5.70
C ALA A 160 -7.04 -10.51 -5.28
N TYR A 161 -7.47 -11.00 -4.14
CA TYR A 161 -8.69 -10.50 -3.51
C TYR A 161 -8.48 -9.06 -3.02
N ASP A 162 -7.40 -8.83 -2.29
CA ASP A 162 -6.83 -7.53 -1.93
C ASP A 162 -5.31 -7.63 -1.88
N LEU A 163 -4.63 -6.50 -1.73
CA LEU A 163 -3.20 -6.44 -1.47
C LEU A 163 -2.97 -5.66 -0.18
N THR A 164 -2.38 -6.33 0.80
CA THR A 164 -2.04 -5.73 2.07
C THR A 164 -0.89 -4.72 1.95
N PRO A 165 -0.69 -3.82 2.92
CA PRO A 165 0.47 -2.92 2.96
C PRO A 165 1.80 -3.67 2.85
N SER A 166 1.94 -4.78 3.58
CA SER A 166 3.17 -5.57 3.56
C SER A 166 3.40 -6.33 2.24
N GLU A 167 2.36 -6.68 1.51
CA GLU A 167 2.46 -7.26 0.17
C GLU A 167 2.83 -6.21 -0.87
N THR A 168 2.14 -5.05 -0.86
CA THR A 168 2.42 -3.97 -1.82
C THR A 168 3.84 -3.44 -1.69
N ALA A 169 4.40 -3.38 -0.48
CA ALA A 169 5.79 -2.97 -0.24
C ALA A 169 6.83 -3.96 -0.79
N GLN A 170 6.44 -5.20 -1.02
CA GLN A 170 7.31 -6.25 -1.55
C GLN A 170 7.25 -6.40 -3.07
N ILE A 171 6.37 -5.68 -3.77
CA ILE A 171 6.22 -5.80 -5.22
C ILE A 171 7.56 -5.56 -5.92
N ASN A 172 7.97 -6.53 -6.74
CA ASN A 172 9.13 -6.40 -7.59
C ASN A 172 8.75 -5.70 -8.90
N LEU A 173 9.08 -4.40 -8.99
CA LEU A 173 8.71 -3.54 -10.13
C LEU A 173 9.36 -3.95 -11.46
N ASP A 174 10.42 -4.75 -11.43
CA ASP A 174 11.06 -5.24 -12.64
C ASP A 174 10.22 -6.32 -13.34
N TYR A 175 9.36 -7.03 -12.59
CA TYR A 175 8.61 -8.18 -13.08
C TYR A 175 7.10 -8.03 -12.94
N VAL A 176 6.60 -7.22 -12.00
CA VAL A 176 5.17 -6.98 -11.86
C VAL A 176 4.74 -5.87 -12.81
N LEU A 177 4.00 -6.24 -13.85
CA LEU A 177 3.56 -5.33 -14.90
C LEU A 177 2.33 -4.50 -14.53
N GLY A 178 1.59 -4.93 -13.51
CA GLY A 178 0.36 -4.32 -13.02
C GLY A 178 -0.40 -5.28 -12.12
N PHE A 179 -1.54 -4.85 -11.59
CA PHE A 179 -2.35 -5.73 -10.75
C PHE A 179 -3.86 -5.43 -10.83
N ALA A 180 -4.64 -6.42 -10.42
CA ALA A 180 -6.09 -6.30 -10.27
C ALA A 180 -6.58 -6.97 -9.00
N CYS A 181 -7.51 -6.28 -8.26
CA CYS A 181 -8.07 -6.79 -7.02
C CYS A 181 -9.60 -6.88 -7.07
N ASP A 182 -10.16 -7.84 -6.32
CA ASP A 182 -11.60 -7.99 -6.17
C ASP A 182 -12.21 -6.84 -5.40
N ILE A 183 -11.58 -6.39 -4.34
CA ILE A 183 -12.02 -5.27 -3.51
C ILE A 183 -11.16 -4.02 -3.75
N GLY A 184 -11.51 -2.96 -3.06
CA GLY A 184 -10.81 -1.67 -3.11
C GLY A 184 -11.58 -0.59 -3.86
N GLY A 185 -11.20 0.65 -3.60
CA GLY A 185 -11.76 1.86 -4.18
C GLY A 185 -10.66 2.85 -4.55
N ARG A 186 -11.03 4.02 -5.08
CA ARG A 186 -10.06 5.05 -5.50
C ARG A 186 -9.14 5.55 -4.39
N THR A 187 -9.63 5.52 -3.16
CA THR A 187 -8.93 5.98 -1.95
C THR A 187 -8.34 4.83 -1.13
N SER A 188 -8.51 3.58 -1.54
CA SER A 188 -7.91 2.44 -0.84
C SER A 188 -6.38 2.52 -0.83
N HIS A 189 -5.75 1.94 0.19
CA HIS A 189 -4.30 1.83 0.32
C HIS A 189 -3.68 1.28 -0.97
N THR A 190 -4.24 0.19 -1.48
CA THR A 190 -3.82 -0.48 -2.73
C THR A 190 -3.82 0.47 -3.93
N SER A 191 -4.86 1.34 -4.05
CA SER A 191 -4.93 2.33 -5.12
C SER A 191 -3.94 3.48 -4.96
N ILE A 192 -3.68 3.91 -3.74
CA ILE A 192 -2.66 4.94 -3.44
C ILE A 192 -1.29 4.41 -3.81
N MET A 193 -0.98 3.17 -3.41
CA MET A 193 0.29 2.51 -3.72
C MET A 193 0.47 2.28 -5.22
N ALA A 194 -0.58 1.86 -5.94
CA ALA A 194 -0.53 1.71 -7.40
C ALA A 194 -0.09 3.00 -8.10
N ARG A 195 -0.65 4.14 -7.68
CA ARG A 195 -0.29 5.46 -8.22
C ARG A 195 1.14 5.86 -7.87
N SER A 196 1.56 5.61 -6.63
CA SER A 196 2.93 5.91 -6.18
C SER A 196 3.98 5.08 -6.94
N LEU A 197 3.66 3.82 -7.24
CA LEU A 197 4.51 2.92 -8.02
C LEU A 197 4.37 3.10 -9.53
N GLU A 198 3.43 3.94 -9.98
CA GLU A 198 3.08 4.10 -11.40
C GLU A 198 2.73 2.77 -12.11
N LEU A 199 2.22 1.79 -11.36
CA LEU A 199 1.79 0.49 -11.88
C LEU A 199 0.34 0.55 -12.38
N PRO A 200 0.05 0.08 -13.60
CA PRO A 200 -1.32 -0.08 -14.08
C PRO A 200 -2.14 -0.93 -13.12
N ALA A 201 -3.28 -0.41 -12.63
CA ALA A 201 -4.07 -1.14 -11.66
C ALA A 201 -5.57 -0.89 -11.78
N ILE A 202 -6.34 -1.96 -11.60
CA ILE A 202 -7.80 -1.96 -11.52
C ILE A 202 -8.20 -2.67 -10.22
N VAL A 203 -9.01 -2.00 -9.39
CA VAL A 203 -9.53 -2.56 -8.14
C VAL A 203 -11.06 -2.63 -8.16
N GLY A 204 -11.67 -3.28 -7.17
CA GLY A 204 -13.12 -3.38 -7.09
C GLY A 204 -13.75 -4.18 -8.24
N THR A 205 -13.08 -5.23 -8.70
CA THR A 205 -13.57 -6.10 -9.78
C THR A 205 -14.62 -7.09 -9.30
N ASN A 206 -14.76 -7.27 -8.00
CA ASN A 206 -15.65 -8.15 -7.23
C ASN A 206 -15.35 -9.65 -7.34
N ASP A 207 -14.87 -10.15 -8.47
CA ASP A 207 -14.77 -11.59 -8.69
C ASP A 207 -13.67 -12.03 -9.69
N ILE A 208 -12.64 -11.19 -9.88
CA ILE A 208 -11.55 -11.52 -10.81
C ILE A 208 -10.81 -12.78 -10.36
N THR A 209 -10.62 -12.95 -9.05
CA THR A 209 -9.95 -14.14 -8.48
C THR A 209 -10.68 -15.45 -8.81
N LYS A 210 -12.00 -15.39 -9.03
CA LYS A 210 -12.82 -16.54 -9.41
C LYS A 210 -12.82 -16.82 -10.91
N LYS A 211 -12.50 -15.81 -11.72
CA LYS A 211 -12.59 -15.86 -13.20
C LYS A 211 -11.25 -16.08 -13.87
N VAL A 212 -10.15 -15.79 -13.18
CA VAL A 212 -8.78 -15.92 -13.69
C VAL A 212 -8.10 -17.10 -13.01
N LYS A 213 -7.31 -17.83 -13.78
CA LYS A 213 -6.46 -18.90 -13.26
C LYS A 213 -4.99 -18.49 -13.37
N ASN A 214 -4.18 -19.07 -12.51
CA ASN A 214 -2.74 -18.84 -12.57
C ASN A 214 -2.19 -19.22 -13.95
N GLY A 215 -1.46 -18.32 -14.58
CA GLY A 215 -0.90 -18.47 -15.92
C GLY A 215 -1.81 -18.05 -17.08
N ASP A 216 -3.08 -17.66 -16.84
CA ASP A 216 -3.93 -17.09 -17.89
C ASP A 216 -3.28 -15.81 -18.45
N MET A 217 -3.35 -15.62 -19.77
CA MET A 217 -2.90 -14.38 -20.39
C MET A 217 -3.93 -13.28 -20.14
N LEU A 218 -3.47 -12.12 -19.67
CA LEU A 218 -4.31 -10.96 -19.38
C LEU A 218 -3.88 -9.74 -20.19
N ILE A 219 -4.88 -8.95 -20.60
CA ILE A 219 -4.72 -7.52 -20.92
C ILE A 219 -5.44 -6.75 -19.83
N LEU A 220 -4.68 -6.00 -19.04
CA LEU A 220 -5.18 -5.05 -18.05
C LEU A 220 -5.11 -3.66 -18.65
N ASP A 221 -6.24 -3.14 -19.14
CA ASP A 221 -6.40 -1.80 -19.68
C ASP A 221 -7.06 -0.91 -18.62
N ALA A 222 -6.23 -0.31 -17.77
CA ALA A 222 -6.70 0.54 -16.70
C ALA A 222 -7.29 1.86 -17.23
N MET A 223 -6.87 2.32 -18.42
CA MET A 223 -7.40 3.54 -19.05
C MET A 223 -8.90 3.41 -19.36
N ASN A 224 -9.32 2.21 -19.79
CA ASN A 224 -10.70 1.92 -20.15
C ASN A 224 -11.45 1.07 -19.10
N ASN A 225 -10.86 0.85 -17.92
CA ASN A 225 -11.41 -0.01 -16.85
C ASN A 225 -11.78 -1.42 -17.32
N LYS A 226 -10.90 -2.04 -18.11
CA LYS A 226 -11.19 -3.30 -18.80
C LYS A 226 -10.08 -4.32 -18.56
N ILE A 227 -10.47 -5.55 -18.22
CA ILE A 227 -9.56 -6.69 -18.17
C ILE A 227 -10.09 -7.75 -19.15
N VAL A 228 -9.22 -8.19 -20.05
CA VAL A 228 -9.49 -9.27 -21.00
C VAL A 228 -8.70 -10.49 -20.56
N VAL A 229 -9.40 -11.62 -20.38
CA VAL A 229 -8.81 -12.90 -19.98
C VAL A 229 -8.65 -13.74 -21.23
N ASN A 230 -7.49 -14.33 -21.43
CA ASN A 230 -7.13 -15.16 -22.58
C ASN A 230 -7.47 -14.47 -23.93
N PRO A 231 -6.91 -13.26 -24.17
CA PRO A 231 -7.18 -12.48 -25.37
C PRO A 231 -6.71 -13.22 -26.63
N SER A 232 -7.35 -12.91 -27.76
CA SER A 232 -6.86 -13.29 -29.08
C SER A 232 -5.57 -12.54 -29.45
N GLU A 233 -4.81 -13.06 -30.41
CA GLU A 233 -3.60 -12.39 -30.92
C GLU A 233 -3.90 -10.96 -31.42
N ALA A 234 -5.05 -10.77 -32.06
CA ALA A 234 -5.48 -9.45 -32.56
C ALA A 234 -5.70 -8.45 -31.42
N GLU A 235 -6.34 -8.87 -30.31
CA GLU A 235 -6.55 -8.04 -29.13
C GLU A 235 -5.22 -7.72 -28.43
N VAL A 236 -4.27 -8.65 -28.41
CA VAL A 236 -2.93 -8.41 -27.87
C VAL A 236 -2.18 -7.35 -28.69
N GLU A 237 -2.22 -7.45 -30.01
CA GLU A 237 -1.55 -6.47 -30.90
C GLU A 237 -2.20 -5.08 -30.80
N GLU A 238 -3.53 -5.00 -30.69
CA GLU A 238 -4.22 -3.74 -30.44
C GLU A 238 -3.79 -3.14 -29.09
N ALA A 239 -3.77 -3.93 -28.01
CA ALA A 239 -3.35 -3.48 -26.69
C ALA A 239 -1.89 -3.00 -26.66
N LYS A 240 -0.98 -3.69 -27.39
CA LYS A 240 0.41 -3.24 -27.55
C LYS A 240 0.51 -1.88 -28.24
N ALA A 241 -0.30 -1.67 -29.29
CA ALA A 241 -0.34 -0.38 -29.99
C ALA A 241 -0.84 0.74 -29.07
N VAL A 242 -1.90 0.51 -28.29
CA VAL A 242 -2.42 1.47 -27.32
C VAL A 242 -1.40 1.74 -26.20
N LYS A 243 -0.74 0.70 -25.68
CA LYS A 243 0.36 0.86 -24.70
C LYS A 243 1.49 1.71 -25.24
N ALA A 244 1.94 1.45 -26.48
CA ALA A 244 2.99 2.22 -27.11
C ALA A 244 2.62 3.71 -27.30
N ALA A 245 1.39 3.98 -27.72
CA ALA A 245 0.87 5.34 -27.84
C ALA A 245 0.84 6.06 -26.48
N PHE A 246 0.36 5.40 -25.41
CA PHE A 246 0.33 5.95 -24.05
C PHE A 246 1.75 6.28 -23.54
N LEU A 247 2.72 5.38 -23.77
CA LEU A 247 4.12 5.62 -23.36
C LEU A 247 4.74 6.75 -24.14
N ALA A 248 4.49 6.82 -25.46
CA ALA A 248 4.97 7.92 -26.31
C ALA A 248 4.40 9.27 -25.87
N GLU A 249 3.10 9.34 -25.54
CA GLU A 249 2.49 10.56 -24.99
C GLU A 249 3.13 10.96 -23.66
N LYS A 250 3.38 9.99 -22.76
CA LYS A 250 4.07 10.23 -21.48
C LYS A 250 5.47 10.79 -21.69
N GLU A 251 6.21 10.25 -22.65
CA GLU A 251 7.56 10.74 -23.03
C GLU A 251 7.51 12.15 -23.61
N GLU A 252 6.53 12.46 -24.47
CA GLU A 252 6.36 13.82 -25.02
C GLU A 252 6.01 14.83 -23.92
N LEU A 253 5.14 14.45 -22.99
CA LEU A 253 4.81 15.31 -21.84
C LEU A 253 6.03 15.53 -20.93
N ALA A 254 6.84 14.52 -20.73
CA ALA A 254 8.08 14.64 -19.93
C ALA A 254 9.07 15.66 -20.51
N LYS A 255 9.09 15.88 -21.83
CA LYS A 255 9.92 16.91 -22.48
C LYS A 255 9.46 18.35 -22.16
N LEU A 256 8.20 18.52 -21.77
CA LEU A 256 7.65 19.82 -21.39
C LEU A 256 8.12 20.29 -20.02
N LYS A 257 8.63 19.40 -19.19
CA LYS A 257 9.03 19.63 -17.80
C LYS A 257 9.96 20.82 -17.62
N ASP A 258 10.92 20.97 -18.52
CA ASP A 258 11.97 22.00 -18.43
C ASP A 258 11.64 23.25 -19.30
N LEU A 259 10.46 23.27 -19.92
CA LEU A 259 10.00 24.38 -20.73
C LEU A 259 9.17 25.36 -19.89
N HIS A 260 9.35 26.64 -20.15
CA HIS A 260 8.46 27.66 -19.57
C HIS A 260 7.06 27.55 -20.17
N ALA A 261 6.06 27.64 -19.31
CA ALA A 261 4.67 27.72 -19.77
C ALA A 261 4.42 29.12 -20.40
N GLU A 262 4.07 29.11 -21.66
CA GLU A 262 3.85 30.32 -22.46
C GLU A 262 2.62 30.16 -23.34
N THR A 263 1.80 31.21 -23.40
CA THR A 263 0.64 31.25 -24.29
C THR A 263 1.08 31.43 -25.75
N THR A 264 0.19 31.17 -26.70
CA THR A 264 0.51 31.27 -28.14
C THR A 264 0.85 32.70 -28.59
N ASP A 265 0.52 33.72 -27.80
CA ASP A 265 0.85 35.14 -28.02
C ASP A 265 2.10 35.60 -27.24
N GLY A 266 2.83 34.65 -26.61
CA GLY A 266 4.12 34.89 -25.96
C GLY A 266 4.01 35.39 -24.52
N HIS A 267 2.85 35.24 -23.87
CA HIS A 267 2.72 35.57 -22.45
C HIS A 267 3.15 34.40 -21.56
N ARG A 268 4.15 34.62 -20.72
CA ARG A 268 4.63 33.61 -19.74
C ARG A 268 3.64 33.48 -18.58
N VAL A 269 3.35 32.25 -18.19
CA VAL A 269 2.52 31.88 -17.04
C VAL A 269 3.33 30.98 -16.14
N GLU A 270 3.29 31.19 -14.83
CA GLU A 270 3.90 30.28 -13.88
C GLU A 270 2.98 29.09 -13.61
N VAL A 271 3.53 27.88 -13.71
CA VAL A 271 2.82 26.64 -13.37
C VAL A 271 3.26 26.16 -11.99
N CYS A 272 2.36 26.31 -11.03
CA CYS A 272 2.62 26.00 -9.64
C CYS A 272 1.76 24.84 -9.16
N GLY A 273 2.29 24.05 -8.20
CA GLY A 273 1.55 22.96 -7.58
C GLY A 273 0.78 23.39 -6.33
N ASN A 274 -0.28 22.67 -6.01
CA ASN A 274 -0.96 22.77 -4.72
C ASN A 274 -0.48 21.65 -3.80
N ILE A 275 -0.14 21.97 -2.56
CA ILE A 275 0.36 21.01 -1.57
C ILE A 275 -0.50 21.00 -0.31
N GLY A 276 -0.51 19.88 0.38
CA GLY A 276 -1.01 19.70 1.75
C GLY A 276 0.11 19.47 2.74
N THR A 277 1.23 18.91 2.28
CA THR A 277 2.40 18.56 3.10
C THR A 277 3.71 18.95 2.41
N VAL A 278 4.81 18.99 3.15
CA VAL A 278 6.17 19.23 2.63
C VAL A 278 6.54 18.21 1.53
N LYS A 279 6.13 16.96 1.67
CA LYS A 279 6.44 15.86 0.75
C LYS A 279 5.89 16.07 -0.67
N ASP A 280 4.81 16.81 -0.81
CA ASP A 280 4.23 17.15 -2.11
C ASP A 280 5.17 18.02 -2.96
N CYS A 281 6.14 18.71 -2.32
CA CYS A 281 7.14 19.54 -3.00
C CYS A 281 7.99 18.72 -3.97
N ASP A 282 8.36 17.48 -3.63
CA ASP A 282 9.13 16.59 -4.51
C ASP A 282 8.39 16.30 -5.81
N GLY A 283 7.06 16.15 -5.74
CA GLY A 283 6.20 15.97 -6.89
C GLY A 283 6.19 17.20 -7.79
N ILE A 284 6.13 18.41 -7.22
CA ILE A 284 6.19 19.67 -7.96
C ILE A 284 7.53 19.79 -8.70
N ILE A 285 8.65 19.62 -7.97
CA ILE A 285 10.00 19.75 -8.52
C ILE A 285 10.24 18.72 -9.62
N ARG A 286 9.86 17.47 -9.38
CA ARG A 286 10.03 16.37 -10.34
C ARG A 286 9.27 16.60 -11.64
N ASN A 287 8.13 17.26 -11.60
CA ASN A 287 7.31 17.55 -12.76
C ASN A 287 7.53 18.96 -13.36
N GLY A 288 8.57 19.68 -12.93
CA GLY A 288 8.92 20.98 -13.49
C GLY A 288 8.04 22.13 -13.02
N GLY A 289 7.38 21.98 -11.87
CA GLY A 289 6.61 23.07 -11.27
C GLY A 289 7.51 24.23 -10.82
N GLU A 290 7.04 25.45 -11.01
CA GLU A 290 7.80 26.68 -10.79
C GLU A 290 7.56 27.30 -9.40
N GLY A 291 6.81 26.61 -8.52
CA GLY A 291 6.52 27.06 -7.16
C GLY A 291 5.33 26.34 -6.54
N VAL A 292 5.03 26.72 -5.30
CA VAL A 292 3.82 26.32 -4.58
C VAL A 292 2.77 27.41 -4.76
N GLY A 293 1.75 27.13 -5.56
CA GLY A 293 0.64 28.06 -5.81
C GLY A 293 -0.38 28.10 -4.66
N LEU A 294 -0.45 27.04 -3.86
CA LEU A 294 -1.28 26.96 -2.66
C LEU A 294 -0.75 25.90 -1.70
N TYR A 295 -0.25 26.33 -0.53
CA TYR A 295 -0.04 25.45 0.61
C TYR A 295 -1.30 25.46 1.47
N ARG A 296 -2.01 24.35 1.49
CA ARG A 296 -3.23 24.14 2.28
C ARG A 296 -2.88 23.82 3.72
N THR A 297 -2.79 24.85 4.55
CA THR A 297 -2.34 24.73 5.94
C THR A 297 -3.35 24.04 6.85
N GLU A 298 -4.60 23.89 6.42
CA GLU A 298 -5.62 23.15 7.16
C GLU A 298 -5.21 21.72 7.48
N PHE A 299 -4.36 21.07 6.67
CA PHE A 299 -3.79 19.77 6.97
C PHE A 299 -2.91 19.74 8.24
N LEU A 300 -2.36 20.90 8.66
CA LEU A 300 -1.65 21.01 9.93
C LEU A 300 -2.59 21.00 11.14
N PHE A 301 -3.89 21.25 10.92
CA PHE A 301 -4.91 21.37 11.96
C PHE A 301 -5.85 20.15 12.02
N MET A 302 -5.82 19.30 11.00
CA MET A 302 -6.64 18.08 10.94
C MET A 302 -6.02 16.95 11.75
N ASP A 303 -6.85 16.01 12.18
CA ASP A 303 -6.47 14.76 12.87
C ASP A 303 -5.64 14.97 14.16
N ARG A 304 -5.97 16.02 14.93
CA ARG A 304 -5.28 16.43 16.16
C ARG A 304 -6.26 16.75 17.28
N THR A 305 -5.82 16.48 18.50
CA THR A 305 -6.56 16.84 19.71
C THR A 305 -6.28 18.28 20.19
N ALA A 306 -5.20 18.92 19.69
CA ALA A 306 -4.82 20.27 20.03
C ALA A 306 -4.36 21.04 18.76
N LEU A 307 -4.56 22.35 18.75
CA LEU A 307 -4.08 23.21 17.66
C LEU A 307 -2.55 23.13 17.53
N PRO A 308 -2.00 23.20 16.30
CA PRO A 308 -0.55 23.25 16.11
C PRO A 308 0.03 24.49 16.76
N THR A 309 1.17 24.32 17.41
CA THR A 309 1.93 25.42 18.01
C THR A 309 2.52 26.32 16.93
N GLU A 310 2.94 27.53 17.30
CA GLU A 310 3.67 28.44 16.42
C GLU A 310 4.95 27.79 15.87
N GLU A 311 5.67 27.03 16.70
CA GLU A 311 6.90 26.35 16.30
C GLU A 311 6.64 25.24 15.27
N GLU A 312 5.60 24.42 15.45
CA GLU A 312 5.22 23.39 14.48
C GLU A 312 4.86 24.01 13.13
N GLN A 313 4.08 25.07 13.13
CA GLN A 313 3.73 25.81 11.91
C GLN A 313 4.97 26.43 11.26
N TYR A 314 5.85 27.03 12.05
CA TYR A 314 7.10 27.61 11.58
C TYR A 314 7.99 26.57 10.89
N GLN A 315 8.17 25.40 11.49
CA GLN A 315 8.98 24.32 10.92
C GLN A 315 8.37 23.83 9.59
N ALA A 316 7.07 23.58 9.54
CA ALA A 316 6.40 23.16 8.32
C ALA A 316 6.53 24.18 7.18
N TYR A 317 6.37 25.46 7.47
CA TYR A 317 6.51 26.54 6.44
C TYR A 317 7.96 26.70 6.00
N LYS A 318 8.89 26.59 6.93
CA LYS A 318 10.33 26.66 6.66
C LYS A 318 10.77 25.51 5.74
N GLU A 319 10.38 24.28 6.06
CA GLU A 319 10.74 23.11 5.27
C GLU A 319 10.22 23.21 3.83
N VAL A 320 8.97 23.64 3.63
CA VAL A 320 8.43 23.90 2.27
C VAL A 320 9.23 24.99 1.56
N ALA A 321 9.54 26.10 2.22
CA ALA A 321 10.28 27.19 1.62
C ALA A 321 11.71 26.79 1.24
N GLU A 322 12.37 25.96 2.07
CA GLU A 322 13.71 25.43 1.82
C GLU A 322 13.68 24.39 0.67
N ALA A 323 12.69 23.48 0.65
CA ALA A 323 12.51 22.49 -0.43
C ALA A 323 12.32 23.16 -1.79
N MET A 324 11.57 24.25 -1.85
CA MET A 324 11.33 24.99 -3.10
C MET A 324 12.51 25.86 -3.56
N ASN A 325 13.61 25.90 -2.80
CA ASN A 325 14.90 26.49 -3.19
C ASN A 325 14.81 27.87 -3.88
N GLY A 326 14.05 28.79 -3.29
CA GLY A 326 13.89 30.18 -3.80
C GLY A 326 12.73 30.39 -4.80
N GLN A 327 12.01 29.35 -5.14
CA GLN A 327 10.75 29.46 -5.87
C GLN A 327 9.63 29.99 -4.96
N ALA A 328 8.59 30.57 -5.54
CA ALA A 328 7.48 31.15 -4.78
C ALA A 328 6.69 30.09 -4.02
N VAL A 329 6.36 30.39 -2.76
CA VAL A 329 5.48 29.58 -1.92
C VAL A 329 4.34 30.45 -1.40
N ILE A 330 3.10 30.14 -1.82
CA ILE A 330 1.91 30.82 -1.35
C ILE A 330 1.29 29.99 -0.24
N ILE A 331 1.36 30.49 0.98
CA ILE A 331 0.79 29.85 2.17
C ILE A 331 -0.61 30.44 2.39
N ARG A 332 -1.62 29.57 2.35
CA ARG A 332 -2.98 29.96 2.74
C ARG A 332 -3.06 29.99 4.27
N THR A 333 -3.39 31.13 4.84
CA THR A 333 -3.81 31.20 6.23
C THR A 333 -5.11 30.42 6.40
N MET A 334 -5.33 29.85 7.54
CA MET A 334 -6.39 28.90 7.88
C MET A 334 -7.71 29.12 7.11
N ASP A 335 -8.19 28.01 6.51
CA ASP A 335 -9.48 27.91 5.81
C ASP A 335 -10.20 26.64 6.32
N ILE A 336 -10.98 26.81 7.40
CA ILE A 336 -11.72 25.73 8.08
C ILE A 336 -13.20 26.12 8.15
#